data_ae2337827a3e3c68fdfe795947a40df3
#
_entry.id   ae2337827a3e3c68fdfe795947a40df3
#
_cell.length_a   1.000
_cell.length_b   1.000
_cell.length_c   1.000
_cell.angle_alpha   90.00
_cell.angle_beta   90.00
_cell.angle_gamma   90.00
#
_symmetry.space_group_name_H-M   'P 1'
#
loop_
_entity.id
_entity.type
_entity.pdbx_description
1 polymer ?
#
loop_
_entity_poly.entity_id
_entity_poly.type
_entity_poly.pdbx_seq_one_letter_code
_entity_poly.pdbx_strand_id
1 'polypeptide(L)'
;MALFGEKYGDSVRVLTMGGGFSVELCGGTHVNRTGDIGLFKITSEGGVAAGVRRIEAVTGAPALAYLNAAEEQLKEAANLVRGSRDNLLDKLGGILERNRQLEKELEQLKAKAASAAGNDLATSALDVKGVRVLAARQDGLDGKALLALVDQLKNKLGSAVILLGGVQDDKVVLVAGVTQDLTGRLKAGDLMKQAATAVGGKGGGRPDMAQGGGSEPAKLDDALALAVPFAEQGL
;
A
#
# COMPACT_ATOMS: atom_id res chain seq x y z
N MET A 1 -6.14 -45.47 19.97
CA MET A 1 -7.63 -45.60 19.88
C MET A 1 -8.05 -44.98 18.56
N ALA A 2 -8.50 -45.77 17.58
CA ALA A 2 -8.90 -45.26 16.29
C ALA A 2 -10.23 -44.52 16.36
N LEU A 3 -10.26 -43.24 16.03
CA LEU A 3 -11.44 -42.37 16.04
C LEU A 3 -12.18 -42.33 14.69
N PHE A 4 -11.88 -43.30 13.79
CA PHE A 4 -12.36 -43.25 12.41
C PHE A 4 -13.66 -44.00 12.11
N GLY A 5 -14.41 -44.43 13.17
CA GLY A 5 -15.70 -45.10 13.00
C GLY A 5 -15.64 -46.47 12.30
N GLU A 6 -14.44 -47.05 12.22
CA GLU A 6 -14.26 -48.40 11.67
C GLU A 6 -14.88 -49.45 12.55
N LYS A 7 -15.70 -50.31 11.95
CA LYS A 7 -16.24 -51.48 12.65
C LYS A 7 -15.17 -52.58 12.60
N TYR A 8 -14.57 -52.86 13.75
CA TYR A 8 -13.65 -53.97 13.90
C TYR A 8 -14.41 -55.27 14.04
N GLY A 9 -13.87 -56.34 13.43
CA GLY A 9 -14.37 -57.69 13.66
C GLY A 9 -13.91 -58.26 15.01
N ASP A 10 -14.26 -59.54 15.26
CA ASP A 10 -13.89 -60.25 16.50
C ASP A 10 -12.38 -60.44 16.67
N SER A 11 -11.59 -60.31 15.58
CA SER A 11 -10.15 -60.38 15.59
C SER A 11 -9.57 -59.12 14.95
N VAL A 12 -8.67 -58.44 15.65
CA VAL A 12 -8.01 -57.19 15.16
C VAL A 12 -6.51 -57.36 15.13
N ARG A 13 -5.89 -56.72 14.12
CA ARG A 13 -4.46 -56.64 14.04
C ARG A 13 -3.93 -55.53 14.95
N VAL A 14 -2.98 -55.88 15.79
CA VAL A 14 -2.27 -54.93 16.67
C VAL A 14 -0.84 -54.74 16.10
N LEU A 15 -0.48 -53.49 15.84
CA LEU A 15 0.84 -53.14 15.40
C LEU A 15 1.62 -52.54 16.59
N THR A 16 2.74 -53.17 16.92
CA THR A 16 3.64 -52.68 17.98
C THR A 16 4.95 -52.19 17.37
N MET A 17 5.30 -50.94 17.64
CA MET A 17 6.48 -50.27 17.14
C MET A 17 7.38 -49.83 18.29
N GLY A 18 8.71 -49.87 18.07
CA GLY A 18 9.72 -49.35 18.99
C GLY A 18 9.64 -49.96 20.39
N GLY A 19 9.42 -51.32 20.49
CA GLY A 19 9.39 -52.01 21.78
C GLY A 19 8.24 -51.58 22.68
N GLY A 20 7.12 -51.12 22.11
CA GLY A 20 5.93 -50.63 22.83
C GLY A 20 5.82 -49.12 22.90
N PHE A 21 6.67 -48.39 22.21
CA PHE A 21 6.57 -46.92 22.05
C PHE A 21 5.23 -46.51 21.41
N SER A 22 4.80 -47.24 20.38
CA SER A 22 3.47 -47.09 19.81
C SER A 22 2.81 -48.45 19.65
N VAL A 23 1.55 -48.57 20.08
CA VAL A 23 0.73 -49.78 19.99
C VAL A 23 -0.64 -49.40 19.45
N GLU A 24 -0.88 -49.72 18.17
CA GLU A 24 -2.06 -49.24 17.45
C GLU A 24 -2.82 -50.39 16.79
N LEU A 25 -4.15 -50.25 16.72
CA LEU A 25 -4.99 -51.10 15.89
C LEU A 25 -4.93 -50.62 14.45
N CYS A 26 -4.42 -51.42 13.54
CA CYS A 26 -4.37 -51.07 12.14
C CYS A 26 -4.40 -52.27 11.21
N GLY A 27 -5.42 -52.35 10.36
CA GLY A 27 -5.60 -53.38 9.35
C GLY A 27 -4.86 -53.10 8.00
N GLY A 28 -4.21 -51.93 7.89
CA GLY A 28 -3.54 -51.50 6.65
C GLY A 28 -2.25 -52.26 6.30
N THR A 29 -1.62 -51.94 5.22
CA THR A 29 -0.32 -52.43 4.81
C THR A 29 0.79 -51.68 5.51
N HIS A 30 1.79 -52.40 6.01
CA HIS A 30 2.90 -51.84 6.77
C HIS A 30 4.24 -52.29 6.18
N VAL A 31 5.24 -51.40 6.29
CA VAL A 31 6.64 -51.75 6.08
C VAL A 31 7.15 -52.61 7.25
N ASN A 32 8.20 -53.38 7.03
CA ASN A 32 8.79 -54.21 8.10
C ASN A 32 9.61 -53.36 9.10
N ARG A 33 10.22 -52.28 8.64
CA ARG A 33 11.06 -51.38 9.42
C ARG A 33 10.72 -49.95 9.04
N THR A 34 10.77 -49.00 10.00
CA THR A 34 10.55 -47.59 9.74
C THR A 34 11.56 -47.01 8.75
N GLY A 35 12.78 -47.56 8.68
CA GLY A 35 13.81 -47.19 7.70
C GLY A 35 13.44 -47.52 6.25
N ASP A 36 12.56 -48.49 6.02
CA ASP A 36 12.08 -48.85 4.66
C ASP A 36 11.17 -47.75 4.06
N ILE A 37 10.65 -46.83 4.88
CA ILE A 37 9.89 -45.65 4.42
C ILE A 37 10.80 -44.68 3.68
N GLY A 38 12.09 -44.64 4.03
CA GLY A 38 13.08 -43.71 3.49
C GLY A 38 12.87 -42.30 4.00
N LEU A 39 13.07 -41.32 3.11
CA LEU A 39 12.91 -39.93 3.47
C LEU A 39 11.44 -39.62 3.78
N PHE A 40 11.21 -38.93 4.88
CA PHE A 40 9.89 -38.51 5.33
C PHE A 40 9.86 -37.00 5.51
N LYS A 41 8.87 -36.33 4.92
CA LYS A 41 8.68 -34.89 5.02
C LYS A 41 7.24 -34.51 5.27
N ILE A 42 6.95 -33.83 6.37
CA ILE A 42 5.64 -33.20 6.60
C ILE A 42 5.54 -32.01 5.64
N THR A 43 4.46 -31.96 4.85
CA THR A 43 4.17 -30.91 3.88
C THR A 43 3.16 -29.89 4.39
N SER A 44 2.20 -30.33 5.20
CA SER A 44 1.22 -29.44 5.81
C SER A 44 0.71 -29.96 7.16
N GLU A 45 0.24 -29.05 7.99
CA GLU A 45 -0.47 -29.31 9.22
C GLU A 45 -1.56 -28.24 9.41
N GLY A 46 -2.79 -28.65 9.66
CA GLY A 46 -3.91 -27.73 9.82
C GLY A 46 -5.03 -28.30 10.66
N GLY A 47 -5.87 -27.44 11.22
CA GLY A 47 -7.11 -27.82 11.90
C GLY A 47 -8.20 -28.11 10.88
N VAL A 48 -8.91 -29.22 11.00
CA VAL A 48 -10.06 -29.59 10.15
C VAL A 48 -11.39 -29.55 10.89
N ALA A 49 -11.36 -29.67 12.23
CA ALA A 49 -12.51 -29.53 13.12
C ALA A 49 -12.03 -29.16 14.52
N ALA A 50 -12.98 -28.91 15.46
CA ALA A 50 -12.62 -28.61 16.84
C ALA A 50 -11.89 -29.81 17.49
N GLY A 51 -10.61 -29.57 17.85
CA GLY A 51 -9.74 -30.58 18.44
C GLY A 51 -9.17 -31.64 17.50
N VAL A 52 -9.42 -31.51 16.16
CA VAL A 52 -8.90 -32.44 15.15
C VAL A 52 -7.92 -31.71 14.23
N ARG A 53 -6.70 -32.25 14.15
CA ARG A 53 -5.63 -31.75 13.25
C ARG A 53 -5.35 -32.77 12.14
N ARG A 54 -5.10 -32.24 10.94
CA ARG A 54 -4.69 -33.02 9.78
C ARG A 54 -3.22 -32.76 9.51
N ILE A 55 -2.45 -33.81 9.36
CA ILE A 55 -1.06 -33.76 8.93
C ILE A 55 -0.96 -34.44 7.57
N GLU A 56 -0.31 -33.78 6.63
CA GLU A 56 0.02 -34.34 5.32
C GLU A 56 1.53 -34.48 5.21
N ALA A 57 1.95 -35.61 4.68
CA ALA A 57 3.36 -35.93 4.52
C ALA A 57 3.61 -36.70 3.24
N VAL A 58 4.83 -36.59 2.73
CA VAL A 58 5.34 -37.38 1.59
C VAL A 58 6.54 -38.18 2.04
N THR A 59 6.74 -39.37 1.42
CA THR A 59 7.83 -40.28 1.77
C THR A 59 8.58 -40.72 0.51
N GLY A 60 9.78 -41.27 0.69
CA GLY A 60 10.58 -41.87 -0.39
C GLY A 60 10.89 -40.91 -1.55
N ALA A 61 10.70 -41.34 -2.78
CA ALA A 61 10.98 -40.53 -3.97
C ALA A 61 10.16 -39.22 -4.06
N PRO A 62 8.84 -39.18 -3.75
CA PRO A 62 8.09 -37.95 -3.66
C PRO A 62 8.65 -36.93 -2.63
N ALA A 63 9.18 -37.40 -1.51
CA ALA A 63 9.80 -36.52 -0.52
C ALA A 63 11.09 -35.90 -1.04
N LEU A 64 11.90 -36.67 -1.76
CA LEU A 64 13.11 -36.18 -2.42
C LEU A 64 12.76 -35.15 -3.51
N ALA A 65 11.75 -35.42 -4.34
CA ALA A 65 11.29 -34.50 -5.36
C ALA A 65 10.80 -33.17 -4.76
N TYR A 66 10.05 -33.24 -3.65
CA TYR A 66 9.59 -32.06 -2.92
C TYR A 66 10.75 -31.19 -2.42
N LEU A 67 11.81 -31.81 -1.86
CA LEU A 67 12.98 -31.08 -1.38
C LEU A 67 13.80 -30.48 -2.52
N ASN A 68 13.97 -31.21 -3.62
CA ASN A 68 14.67 -30.71 -4.81
C ASN A 68 13.93 -29.50 -5.41
N ALA A 69 12.60 -29.54 -5.49
CA ALA A 69 11.81 -28.42 -5.97
C ALA A 69 11.97 -27.17 -5.08
N ALA A 70 11.97 -27.33 -3.75
CA ALA A 70 12.22 -26.23 -2.82
C ALA A 70 13.65 -25.65 -2.94
N GLU A 71 14.64 -26.51 -3.16
CA GLU A 71 16.02 -26.09 -3.42
C GLU A 71 16.14 -25.27 -4.71
N GLU A 72 15.48 -25.70 -5.78
CA GLU A 72 15.50 -24.96 -7.05
C GLU A 72 14.80 -23.60 -6.93
N GLN A 73 13.67 -23.52 -6.21
CA GLN A 73 13.02 -22.24 -5.92
C GLN A 73 13.94 -21.28 -5.14
N LEU A 74 14.68 -21.78 -4.15
CA LEU A 74 15.64 -20.96 -3.42
C LEU A 74 16.78 -20.47 -4.32
N LYS A 75 17.25 -21.28 -5.23
CA LYS A 75 18.27 -20.93 -6.20
C LYS A 75 17.77 -19.88 -7.19
N GLU A 76 16.55 -20.02 -7.69
CA GLU A 76 15.92 -19.01 -8.54
C GLU A 76 15.78 -17.67 -7.80
N ALA A 77 15.28 -17.69 -6.55
CA ALA A 77 15.17 -16.49 -5.72
C ALA A 77 16.54 -15.83 -5.50
N ALA A 78 17.59 -16.61 -5.25
CA ALA A 78 18.94 -16.09 -5.10
C ALA A 78 19.45 -15.43 -6.39
N ASN A 79 19.18 -16.03 -7.55
CA ASN A 79 19.54 -15.47 -8.86
C ASN A 79 18.83 -14.13 -9.13
N LEU A 80 17.54 -13.99 -8.78
CA LEU A 80 16.80 -12.72 -8.92
C LEU A 80 17.47 -11.56 -8.18
N VAL A 81 18.01 -11.82 -7.00
CA VAL A 81 18.74 -10.81 -6.20
C VAL A 81 20.24 -10.77 -6.49
N ARG A 82 20.70 -11.46 -7.52
CA ARG A 82 22.12 -11.58 -7.90
C ARG A 82 22.99 -12.06 -6.72
N GLY A 83 22.48 -13.05 -6.00
CA GLY A 83 23.12 -13.65 -4.84
C GLY A 83 23.33 -15.16 -5.02
N SER A 84 23.74 -15.81 -3.92
CA SER A 84 23.78 -17.24 -3.73
C SER A 84 22.81 -17.64 -2.63
N ARG A 85 22.56 -18.93 -2.47
CA ARG A 85 21.75 -19.45 -1.37
C ARG A 85 22.24 -18.95 0.00
N ASP A 86 23.55 -18.92 0.20
CA ASP A 86 24.16 -18.59 1.50
C ASP A 86 23.99 -17.11 1.87
N ASN A 87 23.89 -16.21 0.88
CA ASN A 87 23.75 -14.77 1.09
C ASN A 87 22.39 -14.22 0.67
N LEU A 88 21.42 -15.08 0.35
CA LEU A 88 20.09 -14.67 -0.11
C LEU A 88 19.40 -13.72 0.85
N LEU A 89 19.39 -14.05 2.14
CA LEU A 89 18.72 -13.24 3.16
C LEU A 89 19.40 -11.88 3.34
N ASP A 90 20.72 -11.83 3.32
CA ASP A 90 21.48 -10.58 3.42
C ASP A 90 21.22 -9.67 2.21
N LYS A 91 21.17 -10.26 1.00
CA LYS A 91 20.83 -9.54 -0.22
C LYS A 91 19.42 -8.97 -0.18
N LEU A 92 18.44 -9.77 0.24
CA LEU A 92 17.06 -9.32 0.42
C LEU A 92 16.95 -8.20 1.46
N GLY A 93 17.63 -8.35 2.60
CA GLY A 93 17.70 -7.31 3.63
C GLY A 93 18.25 -5.99 3.09
N GLY A 94 19.36 -6.05 2.34
CA GLY A 94 19.98 -4.89 1.71
C GLY A 94 19.06 -4.20 0.67
N ILE A 95 18.33 -4.98 -0.13
CA ILE A 95 17.36 -4.44 -1.10
C ILE A 95 16.21 -3.74 -0.38
N LEU A 96 15.65 -4.34 0.66
CA LEU A 96 14.57 -3.74 1.45
C LEU A 96 15.00 -2.44 2.12
N GLU A 97 16.19 -2.41 2.69
CA GLU A 97 16.72 -1.18 3.31
C GLU A 97 16.98 -0.09 2.26
N ARG A 98 17.55 -0.46 1.11
CA ARG A 98 17.76 0.48 0.01
C ARG A 98 16.44 1.05 -0.52
N ASN A 99 15.39 0.21 -0.61
CA ASN A 99 14.07 0.68 -1.02
C ASN A 99 13.51 1.72 -0.05
N ARG A 100 13.59 1.48 1.25
CA ARG A 100 13.18 2.45 2.28
C ARG A 100 13.96 3.77 2.19
N GLN A 101 15.26 3.70 1.93
CA GLN A 101 16.08 4.90 1.74
C GLN A 101 15.66 5.70 0.52
N LEU A 102 15.43 5.02 -0.60
CA LEU A 102 14.98 5.66 -1.83
C LEU A 102 13.61 6.30 -1.68
N GLU A 103 12.66 5.67 -1.00
CA GLU A 103 11.35 6.25 -0.68
C GLU A 103 11.51 7.53 0.16
N LYS A 104 12.38 7.52 1.17
CA LYS A 104 12.67 8.71 1.99
C LYS A 104 13.34 9.82 1.21
N GLU A 105 14.31 9.50 0.37
CA GLU A 105 14.98 10.46 -0.51
C GLU A 105 13.99 11.09 -1.49
N LEU A 106 13.10 10.28 -2.08
CA LEU A 106 12.05 10.75 -2.97
C LEU A 106 11.07 11.72 -2.27
N GLU A 107 10.64 11.41 -1.03
CA GLU A 107 9.81 12.31 -0.24
C GLU A 107 10.52 13.64 0.05
N GLN A 108 11.81 13.59 0.41
CA GLN A 108 12.59 14.79 0.65
C GLN A 108 12.78 15.65 -0.60
N LEU A 109 13.03 15.02 -1.75
CA LEU A 109 13.16 15.74 -3.03
C LEU A 109 11.84 16.39 -3.44
N LYS A 110 10.72 15.68 -3.29
CA LYS A 110 9.37 16.24 -3.53
C LYS A 110 9.08 17.43 -2.63
N ALA A 111 9.41 17.34 -1.33
CA ALA A 111 9.22 18.44 -0.38
C ALA A 111 10.07 19.67 -0.72
N LYS A 112 11.33 19.46 -1.12
CA LYS A 112 12.23 20.54 -1.58
C LYS A 112 11.72 21.21 -2.86
N ALA A 113 11.26 20.42 -3.83
CA ALA A 113 10.71 20.94 -5.08
C ALA A 113 9.44 21.79 -4.80
N ALA A 114 8.53 21.29 -3.95
CA ALA A 114 7.34 22.04 -3.54
C ALA A 114 7.70 23.35 -2.82
N SER A 115 8.69 23.34 -1.93
CA SER A 115 9.15 24.55 -1.22
C SER A 115 9.79 25.59 -2.15
N ALA A 116 10.57 25.16 -3.14
CA ALA A 116 11.15 26.06 -4.15
C ALA A 116 10.05 26.68 -5.02
N ALA A 117 9.11 25.89 -5.51
CA ALA A 117 7.94 26.36 -6.26
C ALA A 117 7.11 27.38 -5.46
N GLY A 118 6.95 27.19 -4.15
CA GLY A 118 6.22 28.11 -3.28
C GLY A 118 6.79 29.52 -3.19
N ASN A 119 8.10 29.68 -3.46
CA ASN A 119 8.70 31.02 -3.48
C ASN A 119 8.31 31.80 -4.74
N ASP A 120 8.37 31.17 -5.89
CA ASP A 120 8.04 31.77 -7.17
C ASP A 120 6.51 32.00 -7.30
N LEU A 121 5.73 31.05 -6.84
CA LEU A 121 4.27 31.12 -6.87
C LEU A 121 3.70 32.28 -6.04
N ALA A 122 4.29 32.60 -4.89
CA ALA A 122 3.82 33.70 -4.06
C ALA A 122 3.90 35.06 -4.80
N THR A 123 4.84 35.22 -5.72
CA THR A 123 4.97 36.44 -6.52
C THR A 123 3.93 36.59 -7.61
N SER A 124 3.33 35.47 -8.06
CA SER A 124 2.30 35.44 -9.09
C SER A 124 0.86 35.65 -8.54
N ALA A 125 0.72 35.81 -7.23
CA ALA A 125 -0.58 36.04 -6.63
C ALA A 125 -1.16 37.41 -7.03
N LEU A 126 -2.40 37.41 -7.52
CA LEU A 126 -3.16 38.62 -7.89
C LEU A 126 -3.74 39.30 -6.65
N ASP A 127 -3.82 40.60 -6.65
CA ASP A 127 -4.55 41.35 -5.63
C ASP A 127 -5.99 41.59 -6.07
N VAL A 128 -6.94 41.10 -5.28
CA VAL A 128 -8.38 41.27 -5.49
C VAL A 128 -8.97 41.92 -4.23
N LYS A 129 -9.26 43.20 -4.30
CA LYS A 129 -9.83 43.99 -3.16
C LYS A 129 -9.02 43.83 -1.86
N GLY A 130 -7.70 43.77 -1.95
CA GLY A 130 -6.80 43.63 -0.80
C GLY A 130 -6.57 42.19 -0.32
N VAL A 131 -7.09 41.18 -1.04
CA VAL A 131 -6.88 39.77 -0.78
C VAL A 131 -5.99 39.17 -1.90
N ARG A 132 -4.97 38.42 -1.51
CA ARG A 132 -4.08 37.74 -2.46
C ARG A 132 -4.76 36.47 -3.00
N VAL A 133 -5.02 36.41 -4.30
CA VAL A 133 -5.60 35.25 -4.97
C VAL A 133 -4.54 34.56 -5.80
N LEU A 134 -4.29 33.30 -5.51
CA LEU A 134 -3.31 32.48 -6.21
C LEU A 134 -3.97 31.24 -6.79
N ALA A 135 -3.91 31.08 -8.11
CA ALA A 135 -4.26 29.86 -8.80
C ALA A 135 -3.07 29.39 -9.62
N ALA A 136 -2.62 28.15 -9.43
CA ALA A 136 -1.46 27.65 -10.14
C ALA A 136 -1.51 26.15 -10.37
N ARG A 137 -0.98 25.74 -11.53
CA ARG A 137 -0.80 24.34 -11.91
C ARG A 137 0.54 23.84 -11.38
N GLN A 138 0.52 22.66 -10.74
CA GLN A 138 1.68 22.00 -10.12
C GLN A 138 1.63 20.50 -10.44
N ASP A 139 2.03 20.13 -11.64
CA ASP A 139 2.06 18.75 -12.08
C ASP A 139 3.11 17.91 -11.32
N GLY A 140 2.82 16.63 -11.10
CA GLY A 140 3.72 15.70 -10.43
C GLY A 140 3.77 15.79 -8.90
N LEU A 141 3.03 16.73 -8.29
CA LEU A 141 2.82 16.79 -6.85
C LEU A 141 1.56 15.99 -6.47
N ASP A 142 1.68 15.14 -5.45
CA ASP A 142 0.54 14.46 -4.87
C ASP A 142 -0.26 15.40 -3.94
N GLY A 143 -1.45 14.95 -3.52
CA GLY A 143 -2.33 15.75 -2.66
C GLY A 143 -1.68 16.18 -1.34
N LYS A 144 -0.77 15.38 -0.78
CA LYS A 144 -0.06 15.69 0.46
C LYS A 144 0.97 16.82 0.26
N ALA A 145 1.71 16.77 -0.86
CA ALA A 145 2.67 17.81 -1.22
C ALA A 145 1.96 19.14 -1.56
N LEU A 146 0.82 19.08 -2.28
CA LEU A 146 0.00 20.25 -2.57
C LEU A 146 -0.58 20.89 -1.29
N LEU A 147 -1.03 20.08 -0.32
CA LEU A 147 -1.49 20.58 0.98
C LEU A 147 -0.39 21.35 1.72
N ALA A 148 0.80 20.76 1.81
CA ALA A 148 1.94 21.40 2.46
C ALA A 148 2.32 22.72 1.77
N LEU A 149 2.25 22.77 0.43
CA LEU A 149 2.50 23.95 -0.37
C LEU A 149 1.44 25.04 -0.12
N VAL A 150 0.16 24.69 -0.05
CA VAL A 150 -0.92 25.63 0.27
C VAL A 150 -0.74 26.20 1.67
N ASP A 151 -0.39 25.39 2.68
CA ASP A 151 -0.14 25.89 4.04
C ASP A 151 1.06 26.86 4.08
N GLN A 152 2.14 26.55 3.36
CA GLN A 152 3.29 27.45 3.23
C GLN A 152 2.90 28.77 2.56
N LEU A 153 2.11 28.73 1.49
CA LEU A 153 1.64 29.92 0.77
C LEU A 153 0.68 30.77 1.62
N LYS A 154 -0.23 30.16 2.39
CA LYS A 154 -1.10 30.86 3.35
C LYS A 154 -0.29 31.70 4.34
N ASN A 155 0.76 31.10 4.91
CA ASN A 155 1.64 31.79 5.86
C ASN A 155 2.43 32.94 5.22
N LYS A 156 2.76 32.81 3.92
CA LYS A 156 3.58 33.80 3.20
C LYS A 156 2.76 34.96 2.66
N LEU A 157 1.55 34.69 2.17
CA LEU A 157 0.70 35.68 1.50
C LEU A 157 -0.13 36.53 2.49
N GLY A 158 -0.33 36.06 3.72
CA GLY A 158 -1.18 36.74 4.72
C GLY A 158 -2.66 36.45 4.43
N SER A 159 -3.42 37.47 4.00
CA SER A 159 -4.83 37.34 3.60
C SER A 159 -4.93 36.77 2.19
N ALA A 160 -5.33 35.52 2.04
CA ALA A 160 -5.25 34.84 0.74
C ALA A 160 -6.31 33.75 0.48
N VAL A 161 -6.64 33.63 -0.80
CA VAL A 161 -7.37 32.49 -1.41
C VAL A 161 -6.41 31.78 -2.36
N ILE A 162 -6.22 30.49 -2.19
CA ILE A 162 -5.25 29.70 -2.94
C ILE A 162 -5.98 28.50 -3.54
N LEU A 163 -5.76 28.24 -4.82
CA LEU A 163 -6.19 27.03 -5.51
C LEU A 163 -5.02 26.46 -6.28
N LEU A 164 -4.53 25.32 -5.85
CA LEU A 164 -3.49 24.57 -6.55
C LEU A 164 -4.08 23.30 -7.15
N GLY A 165 -3.60 22.94 -8.33
CA GLY A 165 -3.98 21.69 -8.98
C GLY A 165 -2.85 21.12 -9.82
N GLY A 166 -2.84 19.82 -10.01
CA GLY A 166 -1.89 19.13 -10.85
C GLY A 166 -2.46 17.84 -11.41
N VAL A 167 -1.74 17.27 -12.37
CA VAL A 167 -2.07 15.97 -12.96
C VAL A 167 -1.11 14.93 -12.42
N GLN A 168 -1.66 13.81 -11.93
CA GLN A 168 -0.93 12.63 -11.49
C GLN A 168 -1.66 11.38 -11.99
N ASP A 169 -0.95 10.49 -12.69
CA ASP A 169 -1.51 9.22 -13.20
C ASP A 169 -2.85 9.42 -13.95
N ASP A 170 -2.90 10.41 -14.86
CA ASP A 170 -4.08 10.81 -15.64
C ASP A 170 -5.29 11.27 -14.81
N LYS A 171 -5.08 11.62 -13.55
CA LYS A 171 -6.10 12.19 -12.67
C LYS A 171 -5.72 13.58 -12.22
N VAL A 172 -6.73 14.42 -12.04
CA VAL A 172 -6.58 15.76 -11.47
C VAL A 172 -6.62 15.67 -9.96
N VAL A 173 -5.64 16.30 -9.31
CA VAL A 173 -5.62 16.53 -7.86
C VAL A 173 -5.73 18.03 -7.63
N LEU A 174 -6.63 18.46 -6.76
CA LEU A 174 -6.90 19.86 -6.40
C LEU A 174 -6.79 20.07 -4.90
N VAL A 175 -6.20 21.18 -4.50
CA VAL A 175 -6.19 21.65 -3.11
C VAL A 175 -6.53 23.14 -3.07
N ALA A 176 -7.52 23.51 -2.25
CA ALA A 176 -7.90 24.89 -2.00
C ALA A 176 -7.56 25.28 -0.55
N GLY A 177 -7.05 26.47 -0.35
CA GLY A 177 -6.79 27.08 0.95
C GLY A 177 -7.35 28.49 1.05
N VAL A 178 -7.93 28.82 2.19
CA VAL A 178 -8.38 30.16 2.55
C VAL A 178 -7.79 30.50 3.91
N THR A 179 -7.23 31.69 4.05
CA THR A 179 -6.67 32.12 5.33
C THR A 179 -7.77 32.37 6.36
N GLN A 180 -7.43 32.20 7.63
CA GLN A 180 -8.42 32.18 8.74
C GLN A 180 -9.28 33.42 8.82
N ASP A 181 -8.71 34.60 8.54
CA ASP A 181 -9.38 35.90 8.52
C ASP A 181 -10.50 35.98 7.46
N LEU A 182 -10.43 35.17 6.41
CA LEU A 182 -11.41 35.20 5.31
C LEU A 182 -12.46 34.08 5.42
N THR A 183 -12.31 33.11 6.31
CA THR A 183 -13.19 31.93 6.40
C THR A 183 -14.65 32.25 6.74
N GLY A 184 -14.92 33.41 7.33
CA GLY A 184 -16.28 33.88 7.58
C GLY A 184 -17.05 34.31 6.30
N ARG A 185 -16.33 34.64 5.23
CA ARG A 185 -16.88 35.16 3.96
C ARG A 185 -16.64 34.19 2.79
N LEU A 186 -15.44 33.59 2.74
CA LEU A 186 -14.98 32.68 1.70
C LEU A 186 -14.62 31.33 2.31
N LYS A 187 -15.09 30.23 1.73
CA LYS A 187 -14.80 28.87 2.25
C LYS A 187 -14.07 28.06 1.20
N ALA A 188 -12.93 27.49 1.56
CA ALA A 188 -12.15 26.61 0.69
C ALA A 188 -12.98 25.43 0.18
N GLY A 189 -13.92 24.89 0.98
CA GLY A 189 -14.82 23.82 0.58
C GLY A 189 -15.77 24.19 -0.55
N ASP A 190 -16.23 25.45 -0.63
CA ASP A 190 -17.13 25.90 -1.68
C ASP A 190 -16.37 26.15 -2.99
N LEU A 191 -15.18 26.75 -2.93
CA LEU A 191 -14.27 26.86 -4.06
C LEU A 191 -13.91 25.47 -4.61
N MET A 192 -13.58 24.55 -3.71
CA MET A 192 -13.21 23.18 -4.09
C MET A 192 -14.35 22.42 -4.79
N LYS A 193 -15.59 22.58 -4.35
CA LYS A 193 -16.74 21.96 -5.01
C LYS A 193 -16.88 22.43 -6.46
N GLN A 194 -16.73 23.75 -6.69
CA GLN A 194 -16.80 24.31 -8.04
C GLN A 194 -15.65 23.80 -8.90
N ALA A 195 -14.42 23.88 -8.41
CA ALA A 195 -13.22 23.45 -9.14
C ALA A 195 -13.24 21.94 -9.45
N ALA A 196 -13.61 21.11 -8.48
CA ALA A 196 -13.69 19.66 -8.68
C ALA A 196 -14.80 19.27 -9.68
N THR A 197 -15.94 19.97 -9.68
CA THR A 197 -17.01 19.76 -10.67
C THR A 197 -16.51 20.08 -12.08
N ALA A 198 -15.73 21.15 -12.26
CA ALA A 198 -15.18 21.54 -13.56
C ALA A 198 -14.26 20.46 -14.17
N VAL A 199 -13.55 19.68 -13.34
CA VAL A 199 -12.67 18.60 -13.79
C VAL A 199 -13.34 17.21 -13.75
N GLY A 200 -14.69 17.17 -13.70
CA GLY A 200 -15.45 15.92 -13.74
C GLY A 200 -15.30 15.06 -12.47
N GLY A 201 -15.19 15.69 -11.31
CA GLY A 201 -14.97 14.98 -10.06
C GLY A 201 -15.75 15.55 -8.87
N LYS A 202 -15.22 15.30 -7.67
CA LYS A 202 -15.81 15.74 -6.40
C LYS A 202 -14.73 16.26 -5.48
N GLY A 203 -15.11 17.19 -4.61
CA GLY A 203 -14.22 17.73 -3.60
C GLY A 203 -14.96 18.39 -2.46
N GLY A 204 -14.24 18.69 -1.40
CA GLY A 204 -14.76 19.37 -0.22
C GLY A 204 -13.74 19.39 0.90
N GLY A 205 -14.11 19.97 2.03
CA GLY A 205 -13.25 20.07 3.20
C GLY A 205 -13.73 21.10 4.17
N ARG A 206 -12.83 21.53 5.02
CA ARG A 206 -13.04 22.58 6.02
C ARG A 206 -13.09 23.96 5.35
N PRO A 207 -13.56 25.00 6.09
CA PRO A 207 -13.57 26.36 5.57
C PRO A 207 -12.18 26.90 5.19
N ASP A 208 -11.14 26.47 5.89
CA ASP A 208 -9.75 26.92 5.73
C ASP A 208 -8.94 26.08 4.74
N MET A 209 -9.36 24.81 4.48
CA MET A 209 -8.63 23.85 3.64
C MET A 209 -9.58 22.80 3.05
N ALA A 210 -9.48 22.56 1.76
CA ALA A 210 -10.28 21.56 1.06
C ALA A 210 -9.47 20.83 -0.01
N GLN A 211 -9.86 19.61 -0.30
CA GLN A 211 -9.26 18.76 -1.31
C GLN A 211 -10.31 18.20 -2.26
N GLY A 212 -9.90 17.95 -3.47
CA GLY A 212 -10.74 17.35 -4.48
C GLY A 212 -9.93 16.85 -5.66
N GLY A 213 -10.62 16.42 -6.69
CA GLY A 213 -9.99 15.99 -7.92
C GLY A 213 -11.02 15.51 -8.92
N GLY A 214 -10.55 15.10 -10.08
CA GLY A 214 -11.41 14.66 -11.17
C GLY A 214 -10.66 13.81 -12.19
N SER A 215 -11.40 13.41 -13.22
CA SER A 215 -10.90 12.56 -14.29
C SER A 215 -10.66 13.29 -15.62
N GLU A 216 -10.77 14.62 -15.62
CA GLU A 216 -10.65 15.43 -16.84
C GLU A 216 -9.44 16.40 -16.77
N PRO A 217 -8.20 15.93 -17.02
CA PRO A 217 -6.98 16.75 -16.93
C PRO A 217 -6.97 17.96 -17.86
N ALA A 218 -7.63 17.85 -19.02
CA ALA A 218 -7.72 18.93 -20.00
C ALA A 218 -8.47 20.17 -19.48
N LYS A 219 -9.32 20.00 -18.46
CA LYS A 219 -10.10 21.08 -17.84
C LYS A 219 -9.47 21.65 -16.57
N LEU A 220 -8.24 21.27 -16.24
CA LEU A 220 -7.56 21.75 -15.03
C LEU A 220 -7.40 23.27 -15.03
N ASP A 221 -7.01 23.85 -16.15
CA ASP A 221 -6.78 25.29 -16.26
C ASP A 221 -8.10 26.08 -16.14
N ASP A 222 -9.21 25.54 -16.66
CA ASP A 222 -10.56 26.13 -16.46
C ASP A 222 -10.96 26.08 -14.97
N ALA A 223 -10.68 24.99 -14.28
CA ALA A 223 -10.94 24.87 -12.85
C ALA A 223 -10.11 25.85 -12.01
N LEU A 224 -8.84 26.05 -12.36
CA LEU A 224 -7.95 27.01 -11.69
C LEU A 224 -8.42 28.45 -11.91
N ALA A 225 -8.92 28.77 -13.11
CA ALA A 225 -9.46 30.09 -13.42
C ALA A 225 -10.66 30.49 -12.54
N LEU A 226 -11.35 29.56 -11.88
CA LEU A 226 -12.46 29.83 -10.98
C LEU A 226 -12.06 30.57 -9.69
N ALA A 227 -10.78 30.57 -9.32
CA ALA A 227 -10.32 31.15 -8.05
C ALA A 227 -10.54 32.68 -7.97
N VAL A 228 -10.31 33.39 -9.06
CA VAL A 228 -10.47 34.86 -9.09
C VAL A 228 -11.96 35.26 -9.02
N PRO A 229 -12.86 34.76 -9.91
CA PRO A 229 -14.29 35.05 -9.81
C PRO A 229 -14.90 34.67 -8.46
N PHE A 230 -14.47 33.54 -7.89
CA PHE A 230 -14.91 33.11 -6.56
C PHE A 230 -14.54 34.13 -5.47
N ALA A 231 -13.31 34.65 -5.49
CA ALA A 231 -12.87 35.67 -4.54
C ALA A 231 -13.62 37.00 -4.75
N GLU A 232 -13.82 37.43 -5.99
CA GLU A 232 -14.55 38.69 -6.31
C GLU A 232 -15.99 38.72 -5.80
N GLN A 233 -16.69 37.55 -5.90
CA GLN A 233 -18.07 37.39 -5.47
C GLN A 233 -18.25 37.39 -3.94
N GLY A 234 -17.22 36.92 -3.20
CA GLY A 234 -17.31 36.80 -1.75
C GLY A 234 -16.68 37.94 -0.97
N LEU A 235 -15.98 38.87 -1.64
CA LEU A 235 -15.35 40.07 -1.07
C LEU A 235 -16.16 41.35 -1.39
#